data_adf463721f4cd1c03e4ab46c47a09353
#
_entry.id   adf463721f4cd1c03e4ab46c47a09353
#
_cell.length_a   1.000
_cell.length_b   1.000
_cell.length_c   1.000
_cell.angle_alpha   90.00
_cell.angle_beta   90.00
_cell.angle_gamma   90.00
#
_symmetry.space_group_name_H-M   'P 1'
#
loop_
_entity.id
_entity.type
_entity.pdbx_description
1 polymer ?
#
loop_
_entity_poly.entity_id
_entity_poly.type
_entity_poly.pdbx_seq_one_letter_code
_entity_poly.pdbx_strand_id
1 'polypeptide(L)'
;MVLAPGINEKAGGADKPGDKEGRLRLLDTNDPIFRDVVPKVIAAAPDAILLVATNPLDPMVELTRRLASGKIVLGTGTFLDSLRFKTALADHLEVAPESISALVLGEHGLSSVLLWSKVTIGAVLLDTYLAGRSIDGQTLRRSVEEYVRQGNINVIKGKGASEFGIGTVVARVVEIILRDDCMVIPVSAYSEKYGVALSLPRRVGSSGVLDEFEIEANKEEQEGISRSVEALKTAMKRLDRSQ
;
A
#
# COMPACT_ATOMS: atom_id res chain seq x y z
N MET A 1 -8.04 -0.35 -16.29
CA MET A 1 -7.37 -1.65 -16.54
C MET A 1 -6.60 -2.06 -15.29
N VAL A 2 -6.73 -3.30 -14.82
CA VAL A 2 -5.98 -3.80 -13.66
C VAL A 2 -4.77 -4.59 -14.15
N LEU A 3 -3.59 -4.30 -13.59
CA LEU A 3 -2.33 -4.98 -13.87
C LEU A 3 -1.94 -5.84 -12.67
N ALA A 4 -2.07 -7.16 -12.80
CA ALA A 4 -1.73 -8.14 -11.79
C ALA A 4 -0.85 -9.29 -12.34
N PRO A 5 -0.08 -9.12 -13.46
CA PRO A 5 0.82 -10.18 -13.90
C PRO A 5 2.04 -10.24 -12.97
N GLY A 6 2.60 -11.41 -12.75
CA GLY A 6 3.86 -11.54 -12.01
C GLY A 6 3.97 -12.81 -11.17
N ILE A 7 5.14 -12.97 -10.57
CA ILE A 7 5.45 -14.04 -9.63
C ILE A 7 5.09 -13.55 -8.22
N ASN A 8 4.37 -14.36 -7.46
CA ASN A 8 3.96 -14.04 -6.09
C ASN A 8 5.07 -14.35 -5.07
N GLU A 9 4.86 -13.94 -3.82
CA GLU A 9 5.84 -14.05 -2.73
C GLU A 9 6.30 -15.48 -2.49
N LYS A 10 5.38 -16.46 -2.55
CA LYS A 10 5.71 -17.88 -2.32
C LYS A 10 6.61 -18.43 -3.43
N ALA A 11 6.25 -18.20 -4.69
CA ALA A 11 7.01 -18.67 -5.83
C ALA A 11 8.36 -17.94 -5.97
N GLY A 12 8.42 -16.66 -5.60
CA GLY A 12 9.63 -15.83 -5.61
C GLY A 12 10.47 -15.90 -4.32
N GLY A 13 10.06 -16.68 -3.32
CA GLY A 13 10.80 -16.88 -2.08
C GLY A 13 10.83 -15.66 -1.15
N ALA A 14 9.88 -14.74 -1.29
CA ALA A 14 9.76 -13.52 -0.49
C ALA A 14 8.81 -13.66 0.72
N ASP A 15 8.45 -14.88 1.08
CA ASP A 15 7.56 -15.23 2.18
C ASP A 15 8.31 -15.74 3.43
N LYS A 16 9.64 -15.71 3.41
CA LYS A 16 10.48 -16.25 4.49
C LYS A 16 10.52 -15.29 5.69
N PRO A 17 10.32 -15.79 6.92
CA PRO A 17 10.51 -14.97 8.12
C PRO A 17 11.94 -14.43 8.20
N GLY A 18 12.09 -13.13 8.52
CA GLY A 18 13.39 -12.48 8.67
C GLY A 18 14.05 -12.07 7.33
N ASP A 19 13.39 -12.20 6.20
CA ASP A 19 13.88 -11.66 4.93
C ASP A 19 13.94 -10.13 5.00
N LYS A 20 15.15 -9.57 4.88
CA LYS A 20 15.40 -8.13 4.95
C LYS A 20 14.96 -7.37 3.69
N GLU A 21 14.86 -8.06 2.55
CA GLU A 21 14.40 -7.49 1.28
C GLU A 21 12.87 -7.57 1.15
N GLY A 22 12.25 -8.58 1.78
CA GLY A 22 10.81 -8.80 1.68
C GLY A 22 10.35 -8.88 0.22
N ARG A 23 9.30 -8.11 -0.11
CA ARG A 23 8.74 -8.08 -1.47
C ARG A 23 9.67 -7.48 -2.53
N LEU A 24 10.65 -6.65 -2.16
CA LEU A 24 11.61 -6.08 -3.11
C LEU A 24 12.44 -7.15 -3.83
N ARG A 25 12.56 -8.36 -3.26
CA ARG A 25 13.18 -9.52 -3.93
C ARG A 25 12.50 -9.90 -5.25
N LEU A 26 11.19 -9.62 -5.39
CA LEU A 26 10.44 -9.93 -6.59
C LEU A 26 10.70 -8.96 -7.76
N LEU A 27 11.45 -7.91 -7.52
CA LEU A 27 11.68 -6.84 -8.49
C LEU A 27 12.31 -7.37 -9.78
N ASP A 28 13.42 -8.12 -9.66
CA ASP A 28 14.16 -8.63 -10.82
C ASP A 28 13.35 -9.66 -11.64
N THR A 29 12.39 -10.32 -10.98
CA THR A 29 11.53 -11.32 -11.63
C THR A 29 10.34 -10.67 -12.33
N ASN A 30 9.76 -9.64 -11.74
CA ASN A 30 8.55 -9.00 -12.25
C ASN A 30 8.84 -7.84 -13.22
N ASP A 31 10.03 -7.23 -13.18
CA ASP A 31 10.45 -6.18 -14.12
C ASP A 31 10.35 -6.63 -15.59
N PRO A 32 10.92 -7.76 -16.03
CA PRO A 32 10.81 -8.19 -17.42
C PRO A 32 9.37 -8.45 -17.87
N ILE A 33 8.52 -8.95 -16.95
CA ILE A 33 7.10 -9.20 -17.23
C ILE A 33 6.38 -7.89 -17.52
N PHE A 34 6.62 -6.84 -16.70
CA PHE A 34 6.00 -5.54 -16.90
C PHE A 34 6.47 -4.85 -18.17
N ARG A 35 7.76 -4.96 -18.50
CA ARG A 35 8.33 -4.41 -19.75
C ARG A 35 7.71 -5.05 -21.00
N ASP A 36 7.33 -6.31 -20.94
CA ASP A 36 6.62 -6.99 -22.02
C ASP A 36 5.12 -6.66 -22.06
N VAL A 37 4.46 -6.65 -20.92
CA VAL A 37 2.99 -6.55 -20.83
C VAL A 37 2.51 -5.10 -20.96
N VAL A 38 3.14 -4.12 -20.29
CA VAL A 38 2.63 -2.75 -20.22
C VAL A 38 2.51 -2.09 -21.59
N PRO A 39 3.50 -2.17 -22.50
CA PRO A 39 3.34 -1.59 -23.85
C PRO A 39 2.17 -2.20 -24.65
N LYS A 40 1.93 -3.50 -24.52
CA LYS A 40 0.82 -4.20 -25.16
C LYS A 40 -0.53 -3.73 -24.62
N VAL A 41 -0.62 -3.54 -23.31
CA VAL A 41 -1.83 -3.00 -22.66
C VAL A 41 -2.14 -1.59 -23.12
N ILE A 42 -1.12 -0.73 -23.21
CA ILE A 42 -1.29 0.67 -23.68
C ILE A 42 -1.74 0.70 -25.12
N ALA A 43 -1.16 -0.15 -25.97
CA ALA A 43 -1.58 -0.25 -27.38
C ALA A 43 -3.04 -0.71 -27.53
N ALA A 44 -3.49 -1.63 -26.69
CA ALA A 44 -4.85 -2.18 -26.73
C ALA A 44 -5.89 -1.26 -26.05
N ALA A 45 -5.50 -0.47 -25.06
CA ALA A 45 -6.39 0.39 -24.27
C ALA A 45 -5.72 1.74 -23.95
N PRO A 46 -5.57 2.63 -24.97
CA PRO A 46 -4.77 3.85 -24.83
C PRO A 46 -5.33 4.86 -23.82
N ASP A 47 -6.63 4.80 -23.52
CA ASP A 47 -7.28 5.75 -22.61
C ASP A 47 -7.55 5.16 -21.21
N ALA A 48 -7.03 3.95 -20.96
CA ALA A 48 -7.27 3.29 -19.68
C ALA A 48 -6.42 3.89 -18.54
N ILE A 49 -7.04 4.08 -17.38
CA ILE A 49 -6.33 4.21 -16.11
C ILE A 49 -5.70 2.86 -15.75
N LEU A 50 -4.41 2.84 -15.42
CA LEU A 50 -3.68 1.63 -15.08
C LEU A 50 -3.61 1.48 -13.55
N LEU A 51 -4.29 0.46 -13.01
CA LEU A 51 -4.24 0.10 -11.59
C LEU A 51 -3.32 -1.11 -11.39
N VAL A 52 -2.19 -0.89 -10.75
CA VAL A 52 -1.19 -1.93 -10.47
C VAL A 52 -1.52 -2.62 -9.15
N ALA A 53 -1.47 -3.97 -9.15
CA ALA A 53 -1.66 -4.80 -7.95
C ALA A 53 -0.49 -5.80 -7.72
N THR A 54 0.50 -5.82 -8.60
CA THR A 54 1.66 -6.73 -8.54
C THR A 54 2.72 -6.22 -7.56
N ASN A 55 3.29 -7.12 -6.75
CA ASN A 55 4.43 -6.85 -5.88
C ASN A 55 5.78 -6.97 -6.62
N PRO A 56 6.81 -6.18 -6.22
CA PRO A 56 6.77 -5.10 -5.21
C PRO A 56 6.01 -3.90 -5.73
N LEU A 57 4.94 -3.52 -5.03
CA LEU A 57 3.90 -2.66 -5.59
C LEU A 57 4.43 -1.29 -6.06
N ASP A 58 5.07 -0.55 -5.17
CA ASP A 58 5.46 0.84 -5.46
C ASP A 58 6.53 0.92 -6.59
N PRO A 59 7.57 0.06 -6.65
CA PRO A 59 8.45 -0.03 -7.79
C PRO A 59 7.75 -0.40 -9.11
N MET A 60 6.74 -1.32 -9.06
CA MET A 60 5.98 -1.67 -10.27
C MET A 60 5.07 -0.54 -10.73
N VAL A 61 4.52 0.27 -9.82
CA VAL A 61 3.79 1.50 -10.16
C VAL A 61 4.71 2.48 -10.87
N GLU A 62 5.90 2.74 -10.33
CA GLU A 62 6.88 3.65 -10.94
C GLU A 62 7.37 3.14 -12.30
N LEU A 63 7.67 1.85 -12.42
CA LEU A 63 8.04 1.24 -13.70
C LEU A 63 6.92 1.39 -14.72
N THR A 64 5.69 1.09 -14.33
CA THR A 64 4.51 1.25 -15.21
C THR A 64 4.36 2.70 -15.67
N ARG A 65 4.52 3.68 -14.77
CA ARG A 65 4.47 5.11 -15.10
C ARG A 65 5.52 5.50 -16.14
N ARG A 66 6.75 4.98 -16.00
CA ARG A 66 7.84 5.24 -16.96
C ARG A 66 7.56 4.63 -18.33
N LEU A 67 7.07 3.38 -18.37
CA LEU A 67 6.73 2.67 -19.60
C LEU A 67 5.49 3.26 -20.27
N ALA A 68 4.56 3.78 -19.49
CA ALA A 68 3.28 4.32 -19.91
C ALA A 68 3.25 5.85 -19.96
N SER A 69 4.31 6.48 -20.47
CA SER A 69 4.50 7.94 -20.46
C SER A 69 3.20 8.70 -20.79
N GLY A 70 2.82 9.64 -19.90
CA GLY A 70 1.61 10.45 -20.05
C GLY A 70 0.30 9.74 -19.69
N LYS A 71 0.31 8.49 -19.23
CA LYS A 71 -0.88 7.77 -18.78
C LYS A 71 -1.07 7.90 -17.26
N ILE A 72 -2.33 7.72 -16.83
CA ILE A 72 -2.70 7.71 -15.43
C ILE A 72 -2.38 6.35 -14.86
N VAL A 73 -1.45 6.31 -13.89
CA VAL A 73 -1.00 5.09 -13.23
C VAL A 73 -1.11 5.27 -11.73
N LEU A 74 -1.75 4.30 -11.07
CA LEU A 74 -1.78 4.19 -9.62
C LEU A 74 -1.69 2.70 -9.21
N GLY A 75 -1.37 2.45 -7.97
CA GLY A 75 -1.36 1.11 -7.38
C GLY A 75 -2.32 1.02 -6.20
N THR A 76 -2.65 -0.20 -5.80
CA THR A 76 -3.50 -0.46 -4.64
C THR A 76 -2.94 0.10 -3.32
N GLY A 77 -1.65 0.36 -3.29
CA GLY A 77 -0.99 1.00 -2.16
C GLY A 77 -1.09 0.21 -0.86
N THR A 78 -1.09 0.94 0.23
CA THR A 78 -1.29 0.43 1.59
C THR A 78 -2.77 0.43 2.00
N PHE A 79 -3.69 0.46 1.03
CA PHE A 79 -5.12 0.47 1.35
C PHE A 79 -5.54 -0.82 2.09
N LEU A 80 -5.07 -1.99 1.63
CA LEU A 80 -5.32 -3.25 2.34
C LEU A 80 -4.71 -3.25 3.75
N ASP A 81 -3.50 -2.72 3.92
CA ASP A 81 -2.84 -2.64 5.22
C ASP A 81 -3.58 -1.70 6.16
N SER A 82 -4.14 -0.60 5.63
CA SER A 82 -4.99 0.32 6.40
C SER A 82 -6.31 -0.34 6.84
N LEU A 83 -6.91 -1.16 5.99
CA LEU A 83 -8.11 -1.95 6.38
C LEU A 83 -7.77 -2.97 7.47
N ARG A 84 -6.62 -3.66 7.37
CA ARG A 84 -6.12 -4.56 8.41
C ARG A 84 -5.86 -3.83 9.72
N PHE A 85 -5.29 -2.63 9.64
CA PHE A 85 -5.05 -1.79 10.81
C PHE A 85 -6.36 -1.43 11.53
N LYS A 86 -7.38 -1.01 10.78
CA LYS A 86 -8.72 -0.76 11.31
C LYS A 86 -9.34 -2.01 11.96
N THR A 87 -9.29 -3.14 11.26
CA THR A 87 -9.88 -4.39 11.76
C THR A 87 -9.18 -4.85 13.05
N ALA A 88 -7.85 -4.84 13.09
CA ALA A 88 -7.11 -5.20 14.29
C ALA A 88 -7.44 -4.31 15.50
N LEU A 89 -7.54 -2.99 15.27
CA LEU A 89 -7.98 -2.07 16.33
C LEU A 89 -9.42 -2.35 16.75
N ALA A 90 -10.32 -2.59 15.81
CA ALA A 90 -11.72 -2.88 16.08
C ALA A 90 -11.88 -4.10 16.99
N ASP A 91 -11.15 -5.19 16.67
CA ASP A 91 -11.16 -6.42 17.45
C ASP A 91 -10.65 -6.22 18.89
N HIS A 92 -9.56 -5.43 19.06
CA HIS A 92 -9.00 -5.17 20.39
C HIS A 92 -9.82 -4.18 21.22
N LEU A 93 -10.52 -3.26 20.58
CA LEU A 93 -11.29 -2.19 21.24
C LEU A 93 -12.78 -2.51 21.32
N GLU A 94 -13.21 -3.64 20.77
CA GLU A 94 -14.62 -4.10 20.71
C GLU A 94 -15.57 -3.03 20.11
N VAL A 95 -15.11 -2.40 19.01
CA VAL A 95 -15.89 -1.40 18.27
C VAL A 95 -16.02 -1.79 16.79
N ALA A 96 -17.01 -1.24 16.12
CA ALA A 96 -17.17 -1.45 14.68
C ALA A 96 -15.99 -0.82 13.90
N PRO A 97 -15.41 -1.51 12.89
CA PRO A 97 -14.30 -0.98 12.09
C PRO A 97 -14.60 0.36 11.42
N GLU A 98 -15.87 0.60 11.08
CA GLU A 98 -16.37 1.85 10.48
C GLU A 98 -16.20 3.05 11.42
N SER A 99 -16.14 2.82 12.73
CA SER A 99 -15.91 3.87 13.72
C SER A 99 -14.44 4.28 13.81
N ILE A 100 -13.52 3.54 13.17
CA ILE A 100 -12.08 3.77 13.26
C ILE A 100 -11.56 4.47 12.00
N SER A 101 -10.81 5.55 12.19
CA SER A 101 -9.95 6.12 11.17
C SER A 101 -8.50 5.74 11.47
N ALA A 102 -7.87 4.99 10.58
CA ALA A 102 -6.48 4.57 10.70
C ALA A 102 -5.88 4.36 9.30
N LEU A 103 -4.65 4.82 9.10
CA LEU A 103 -3.96 4.78 7.82
C LEU A 103 -2.57 4.16 7.97
N VAL A 104 -2.15 3.43 6.95
CA VAL A 104 -0.78 2.99 6.75
C VAL A 104 -0.25 3.68 5.50
N LEU A 105 0.95 4.24 5.56
CA LEU A 105 1.56 5.03 4.48
C LEU A 105 2.95 4.51 4.12
N GLY A 106 3.53 5.09 3.06
CA GLY A 106 4.89 4.79 2.61
C GLY A 106 4.94 3.60 1.67
N GLU A 107 5.95 2.76 1.78
CA GLU A 107 6.11 1.53 1.01
C GLU A 107 5.04 0.50 1.38
N HIS A 108 4.44 -0.14 0.39
CA HIS A 108 3.69 -1.37 0.63
C HIS A 108 4.66 -2.53 0.86
N GLY A 109 5.29 -2.57 2.03
CA GLY A 109 6.35 -3.52 2.36
C GLY A 109 6.81 -3.41 3.82
N LEU A 110 8.10 -3.73 4.04
CA LEU A 110 8.67 -3.80 5.39
C LEU A 110 8.80 -2.43 6.06
N SER A 111 8.96 -1.35 5.28
CA SER A 111 9.10 0.02 5.78
C SER A 111 7.78 0.80 5.85
N SER A 112 6.64 0.12 5.72
CA SER A 112 5.32 0.76 5.87
C SER A 112 5.16 1.42 7.24
N VAL A 113 4.45 2.55 7.29
CA VAL A 113 4.27 3.39 8.48
C VAL A 113 2.81 3.41 8.91
N LEU A 114 2.52 2.84 10.07
CA LEU A 114 1.20 2.96 10.69
C LEU A 114 1.11 4.32 11.36
N LEU A 115 0.12 5.13 10.99
CA LEU A 115 -0.06 6.48 11.54
C LEU A 115 -0.81 6.44 12.87
N TRP A 116 -0.16 6.04 13.92
CA TRP A 116 -0.72 5.94 15.27
C TRP A 116 -1.18 7.29 15.80
N SER A 117 -0.45 8.36 15.50
CA SER A 117 -0.77 9.72 15.96
C SER A 117 -2.08 10.26 15.38
N LYS A 118 -2.60 9.63 14.32
CA LYS A 118 -3.83 10.05 13.62
C LYS A 118 -4.97 9.04 13.75
N VAL A 119 -4.78 7.99 14.56
CA VAL A 119 -5.88 7.03 14.83
C VAL A 119 -6.97 7.72 15.64
N THR A 120 -8.20 7.63 15.13
CA THR A 120 -9.39 8.10 15.87
C THR A 120 -10.45 7.01 15.94
N ILE A 121 -11.21 7.02 17.04
CA ILE A 121 -12.41 6.23 17.25
C ILE A 121 -13.58 7.20 17.42
N GLY A 122 -14.49 7.26 16.45
CA GLY A 122 -15.58 8.23 16.46
C GLY A 122 -15.10 9.68 16.61
N ALA A 123 -14.02 10.08 15.88
CA ALA A 123 -13.35 11.39 15.96
C ALA A 123 -12.56 11.67 17.27
N VAL A 124 -12.53 10.74 18.23
CA VAL A 124 -11.69 10.85 19.44
C VAL A 124 -10.33 10.23 19.18
N LEU A 125 -9.23 10.93 19.45
CA LEU A 125 -7.87 10.39 19.31
C LEU A 125 -7.68 9.15 20.16
N LEU A 126 -6.94 8.16 19.66
CA LEU A 126 -6.73 6.87 20.31
C LEU A 126 -6.25 7.01 21.75
N ASP A 127 -5.24 7.84 22.01
CA ASP A 127 -4.68 8.00 23.37
C ASP A 127 -5.73 8.59 24.34
N THR A 128 -6.57 9.51 23.86
CA THR A 128 -7.70 10.04 24.64
C THR A 128 -8.77 8.96 24.84
N TYR A 129 -9.05 8.13 23.81
CA TYR A 129 -10.00 7.04 23.89
C TYR A 129 -9.55 5.97 24.91
N LEU A 130 -8.25 5.67 24.98
CA LEU A 130 -7.69 4.70 25.92
C LEU A 130 -7.61 5.25 27.36
N ALA A 131 -7.60 6.56 27.55
CA ALA A 131 -7.51 7.18 28.87
C ALA A 131 -8.68 6.71 29.76
N GLY A 132 -8.34 6.18 30.94
CA GLY A 132 -9.33 5.65 31.87
C GLY A 132 -9.88 4.25 31.56
N ARG A 133 -9.39 3.59 30.52
CA ARG A 133 -9.68 2.19 30.22
C ARG A 133 -8.53 1.28 30.65
N SER A 134 -8.86 0.06 31.06
CA SER A 134 -7.86 -0.96 31.45
C SER A 134 -7.19 -1.63 30.23
N ILE A 135 -6.78 -0.81 29.25
CA ILE A 135 -6.12 -1.28 28.03
C ILE A 135 -4.69 -0.73 28.01
N ASP A 136 -3.70 -1.61 27.99
CA ASP A 136 -2.31 -1.20 27.84
C ASP A 136 -2.03 -0.80 26.37
N GLY A 137 -1.84 0.48 26.14
CA GLY A 137 -1.61 1.05 24.81
C GLY A 137 -0.33 0.54 24.13
N GLN A 138 0.70 0.14 24.87
CA GLN A 138 1.93 -0.41 24.29
C GLN A 138 1.71 -1.84 23.79
N THR A 139 1.04 -2.67 24.56
CA THR A 139 0.69 -4.04 24.17
C THR A 139 -0.27 -4.01 22.97
N LEU A 140 -1.26 -3.13 23.00
CA LEU A 140 -2.17 -2.91 21.85
C LEU A 140 -1.40 -2.59 20.57
N ARG A 141 -0.51 -1.59 20.62
CA ARG A 141 0.29 -1.17 19.45
C ARG A 141 1.12 -2.33 18.92
N ARG A 142 1.83 -3.06 19.77
CA ARG A 142 2.65 -4.20 19.37
C ARG A 142 1.84 -5.30 18.68
N SER A 143 0.73 -5.71 19.30
CA SER A 143 -0.15 -6.76 18.76
C SER A 143 -0.72 -6.37 17.41
N VAL A 144 -1.19 -5.13 17.26
CA VAL A 144 -1.77 -4.62 16.01
C VAL A 144 -0.71 -4.49 14.91
N GLU A 145 0.49 -3.99 15.23
CA GLU A 145 1.59 -3.91 14.25
C GLU A 145 2.00 -5.29 13.75
N GLU A 146 2.11 -6.27 14.64
CA GLU A 146 2.41 -7.64 14.27
C GLU A 146 1.34 -8.21 13.34
N TYR A 147 0.07 -8.02 13.68
CA TYR A 147 -1.04 -8.46 12.84
C TYR A 147 -1.01 -7.83 11.44
N VAL A 148 -0.80 -6.51 11.33
CA VAL A 148 -0.76 -5.80 10.04
C VAL A 148 0.43 -6.27 9.20
N ARG A 149 1.63 -6.35 9.79
CA ARG A 149 2.86 -6.73 9.07
C ARG A 149 2.89 -8.20 8.67
N GLN A 150 2.33 -9.09 9.49
CA GLN A 150 2.34 -10.54 9.23
C GLN A 150 1.06 -11.02 8.52
N GLY A 151 0.04 -10.20 8.39
CA GLY A 151 -1.27 -10.61 7.88
C GLY A 151 -1.21 -11.30 6.52
N ASN A 152 -0.37 -10.82 5.61
CA ASN A 152 -0.18 -11.47 4.31
C ASN A 152 0.53 -12.83 4.43
N ILE A 153 1.58 -12.91 5.24
CA ILE A 153 2.37 -14.15 5.46
C ILE A 153 1.49 -15.25 6.06
N ASN A 154 0.65 -14.90 7.03
CA ASN A 154 -0.25 -15.84 7.69
C ASN A 154 -1.31 -16.39 6.72
N VAL A 155 -1.87 -15.53 5.85
CA VAL A 155 -2.81 -15.95 4.80
C VAL A 155 -2.12 -16.88 3.79
N ILE A 156 -0.90 -16.55 3.33
CA ILE A 156 -0.13 -17.37 2.38
C ILE A 156 0.21 -18.73 3.00
N LYS A 157 0.61 -18.78 4.27
CA LYS A 157 0.87 -20.04 4.98
C LYS A 157 -0.38 -20.94 5.06
N GLY A 158 -1.56 -20.35 5.29
CA GLY A 158 -2.82 -21.09 5.41
C GLY A 158 -3.42 -21.52 4.07
N LYS A 159 -3.42 -20.64 3.06
CA LYS A 159 -4.13 -20.85 1.78
C LYS A 159 -3.22 -20.95 0.56
N GLY A 160 -1.93 -20.66 0.69
CA GLY A 160 -0.97 -20.66 -0.43
C GLY A 160 -0.89 -19.34 -1.19
N ALA A 161 -1.93 -18.49 -1.16
CA ALA A 161 -1.95 -17.17 -1.77
C ALA A 161 -2.92 -16.23 -1.03
N SER A 162 -2.65 -14.92 -1.07
CA SER A 162 -3.53 -13.87 -0.52
C SER A 162 -4.32 -13.25 -1.67
N GLU A 163 -5.49 -13.80 -1.98
CA GLU A 163 -6.28 -13.43 -3.17
C GLU A 163 -7.47 -12.54 -2.80
N PHE A 164 -8.29 -12.96 -1.83
CA PHE A 164 -9.55 -12.29 -1.52
C PHE A 164 -9.37 -10.86 -0.99
N GLY A 165 -8.41 -10.63 -0.10
CA GLY A 165 -8.15 -9.30 0.45
C GLY A 165 -7.75 -8.31 -0.63
N ILE A 166 -6.80 -8.67 -1.49
CA ILE A 166 -6.37 -7.80 -2.59
C ILE A 166 -7.47 -7.66 -3.65
N GLY A 167 -8.21 -8.74 -3.95
CA GLY A 167 -9.35 -8.69 -4.86
C GLY A 167 -10.41 -7.69 -4.41
N THR A 168 -10.74 -7.67 -3.12
CA THR A 168 -11.69 -6.70 -2.53
C THR A 168 -11.17 -5.26 -2.67
N VAL A 169 -9.87 -5.03 -2.40
CA VAL A 169 -9.27 -3.68 -2.55
C VAL A 169 -9.28 -3.24 -4.01
N VAL A 170 -8.89 -4.11 -4.94
CA VAL A 170 -8.93 -3.81 -6.38
C VAL A 170 -10.35 -3.47 -6.82
N ALA A 171 -11.35 -4.27 -6.43
CA ALA A 171 -12.75 -4.01 -6.75
C ALA A 171 -13.20 -2.65 -6.20
N ARG A 172 -12.84 -2.32 -4.94
CA ARG A 172 -13.21 -1.04 -4.34
C ARG A 172 -12.54 0.16 -5.01
N VAL A 173 -11.25 0.07 -5.37
CA VAL A 173 -10.57 1.15 -6.10
C VAL A 173 -11.17 1.34 -7.49
N VAL A 174 -11.48 0.25 -8.19
CA VAL A 174 -12.15 0.30 -9.50
C VAL A 174 -13.54 0.94 -9.36
N GLU A 175 -14.30 0.57 -8.34
CA GLU A 175 -15.62 1.17 -8.07
C GLU A 175 -15.54 2.68 -7.81
N ILE A 176 -14.57 3.13 -6.97
CA ILE A 176 -14.32 4.55 -6.69
C ILE A 176 -14.03 5.32 -7.99
N ILE A 177 -13.22 4.76 -8.89
CA ILE A 177 -12.89 5.38 -10.19
C ILE A 177 -14.13 5.43 -11.08
N LEU A 178 -14.84 4.31 -11.23
CA LEU A 178 -15.98 4.22 -12.15
C LEU A 178 -17.19 5.06 -11.71
N ARG A 179 -17.38 5.24 -10.39
CA ARG A 179 -18.46 6.05 -9.81
C ARG A 179 -18.08 7.51 -9.58
N ASP A 180 -16.81 7.85 -9.76
CA ASP A 180 -16.26 9.18 -9.42
C ASP A 180 -16.50 9.56 -7.95
N ASP A 181 -16.32 8.58 -7.03
CA ASP A 181 -16.62 8.75 -5.60
C ASP A 181 -15.76 9.86 -4.95
N CYS A 182 -14.67 10.29 -5.59
CA CYS A 182 -13.73 11.29 -5.05
C CYS A 182 -13.23 10.95 -3.63
N MET A 183 -12.99 9.67 -3.37
CA MET A 183 -12.64 9.16 -2.04
C MET A 183 -11.17 9.37 -1.73
N VAL A 184 -10.86 9.76 -0.47
CA VAL A 184 -9.48 9.85 0.01
C VAL A 184 -9.04 8.49 0.57
N ILE A 185 -8.07 7.87 -0.13
CA ILE A 185 -7.54 6.54 0.22
C ILE A 185 -6.02 6.48 0.05
N PRO A 186 -5.30 5.61 0.78
CA PRO A 186 -3.85 5.50 0.69
C PRO A 186 -3.45 4.61 -0.49
N VAL A 187 -3.45 5.17 -1.67
CA VAL A 187 -3.00 4.52 -2.90
C VAL A 187 -1.56 4.89 -3.25
N SER A 188 -0.87 3.98 -3.93
CA SER A 188 0.47 4.23 -4.48
C SER A 188 0.37 5.01 -5.78
N ALA A 189 1.07 6.11 -5.87
CA ALA A 189 1.32 6.85 -7.10
C ALA A 189 2.61 7.66 -6.96
N TYR A 190 3.15 8.15 -8.07
CA TYR A 190 4.33 9.00 -8.05
C TYR A 190 4.05 10.29 -7.29
N SER A 191 4.96 10.66 -6.39
CA SER A 191 4.93 11.91 -5.66
C SER A 191 6.10 12.79 -6.09
N GLU A 192 5.81 13.96 -6.61
CA GLU A 192 6.84 14.96 -6.99
C GLU A 192 7.69 15.36 -5.78
N LYS A 193 7.06 15.47 -4.60
CA LYS A 193 7.74 15.81 -3.35
C LYS A 193 8.82 14.82 -2.97
N TYR A 194 8.56 13.53 -3.14
CA TYR A 194 9.47 12.46 -2.72
C TYR A 194 10.31 11.89 -3.86
N GLY A 195 9.91 12.11 -5.12
CA GLY A 195 10.60 11.62 -6.30
C GLY A 195 10.51 10.11 -6.52
N VAL A 196 9.51 9.46 -5.94
CA VAL A 196 9.21 8.03 -6.09
C VAL A 196 7.72 7.78 -5.98
N ALA A 197 7.26 6.63 -6.48
CA ALA A 197 5.91 6.15 -6.18
C ALA A 197 5.88 5.57 -4.76
N LEU A 198 4.89 5.98 -3.97
CA LEU A 198 4.63 5.48 -2.62
C LEU A 198 3.16 5.71 -2.25
N SER A 199 2.73 5.10 -1.16
CA SER A 199 1.36 5.24 -0.67
C SER A 199 1.21 6.47 0.21
N LEU A 200 0.36 7.39 -0.22
CA LEU A 200 -0.05 8.60 0.51
C LEU A 200 -1.57 8.74 0.45
N PRO A 201 -2.19 9.50 1.34
CA PRO A 201 -3.60 9.84 1.20
C PRO A 201 -3.81 10.64 -0.07
N ARG A 202 -4.63 10.13 -0.97
CA ARG A 202 -4.95 10.75 -2.24
C ARG A 202 -6.43 10.72 -2.50
N ARG A 203 -6.97 11.80 -3.04
CA ARG A 203 -8.32 11.82 -3.55
C ARG A 203 -8.32 11.14 -4.91
N VAL A 204 -9.12 10.09 -5.02
CA VAL A 204 -9.24 9.26 -6.23
C VAL A 204 -10.65 9.38 -6.79
N GLY A 205 -10.74 9.64 -8.07
CA GLY A 205 -12.00 9.74 -8.82
C GLY A 205 -11.84 9.26 -10.27
N SER A 206 -12.76 9.62 -11.12
CA SER A 206 -12.84 9.15 -12.52
C SER A 206 -11.62 9.47 -13.38
N SER A 207 -10.86 10.51 -13.01
CA SER A 207 -9.59 10.85 -13.64
C SER A 207 -8.37 10.31 -12.89
N GLY A 208 -8.52 9.29 -12.06
CA GLY A 208 -7.46 8.70 -11.25
C GLY A 208 -7.15 9.51 -10.00
N VAL A 209 -5.86 9.78 -9.73
CA VAL A 209 -5.43 10.62 -8.59
C VAL A 209 -5.69 12.08 -8.92
N LEU A 210 -6.53 12.73 -8.13
CA LEU A 210 -6.92 14.14 -8.27
C LEU A 210 -6.07 15.06 -7.40
N ASP A 211 -5.81 14.64 -6.15
CA ASP A 211 -5.00 15.39 -5.19
C ASP A 211 -4.16 14.43 -4.33
N GLU A 212 -3.03 14.92 -3.85
CA GLU A 212 -2.19 14.30 -2.83
C GLU A 212 -2.21 15.17 -1.56
N PHE A 213 -2.43 14.56 -0.40
CA PHE A 213 -2.51 15.27 0.86
C PHE A 213 -1.28 15.01 1.73
N GLU A 214 -0.73 16.08 2.27
CA GLU A 214 0.27 15.99 3.32
C GLU A 214 -0.40 15.66 4.66
N ILE A 215 0.24 14.80 5.44
CA ILE A 215 -0.19 14.49 6.80
C ILE A 215 0.82 15.06 7.78
N GLU A 216 0.33 15.79 8.77
CA GLU A 216 1.10 16.14 9.94
C GLU A 216 1.33 14.90 10.80
N ALA A 217 2.33 14.12 10.47
CA ALA A 217 2.78 12.97 11.23
C ALA A 217 3.69 13.43 12.40
N ASN A 218 3.78 12.63 13.46
CA ASN A 218 4.76 12.87 14.51
C ASN A 218 6.19 12.60 14.00
N LYS A 219 7.21 12.94 14.79
CA LYS A 219 8.61 12.85 14.39
C LYS A 219 9.01 11.41 13.98
N GLU A 220 8.62 10.41 14.76
CA GLU A 220 8.93 9.01 14.50
C GLU A 220 8.29 8.50 13.20
N GLU A 221 7.04 8.89 12.96
CA GLU A 221 6.31 8.57 11.73
C GLU A 221 6.93 9.27 10.51
N GLN A 222 7.35 10.54 10.63
CA GLN A 222 8.07 11.27 9.58
C GLN A 222 9.41 10.60 9.23
N GLU A 223 10.18 10.19 10.25
CA GLU A 223 11.41 9.42 10.06
C GLU A 223 11.10 8.06 9.39
N GLY A 224 9.99 7.43 9.75
CA GLY A 224 9.49 6.20 9.11
C GLY A 224 9.21 6.40 7.63
N ILE A 225 8.47 7.46 7.27
CA ILE A 225 8.21 7.81 5.87
C ILE A 225 9.50 8.08 5.11
N SER A 226 10.46 8.79 5.73
CA SER A 226 11.76 9.04 5.12
C SER A 226 12.53 7.74 4.84
N ARG A 227 12.53 6.79 5.78
CA ARG A 227 13.13 5.45 5.56
C ARG A 227 12.43 4.70 4.43
N SER A 228 11.11 4.79 4.34
CA SER A 228 10.31 4.20 3.27
C SER A 228 10.70 4.76 1.90
N VAL A 229 10.84 6.07 1.79
CA VAL A 229 11.29 6.77 0.56
C VAL A 229 12.69 6.31 0.15
N GLU A 230 13.64 6.22 1.09
CA GLU A 230 15.01 5.77 0.77
C GLU A 230 15.07 4.30 0.33
N ALA A 231 14.26 3.43 0.93
CA ALA A 231 14.13 2.03 0.49
C ALA A 231 13.63 1.97 -0.96
N LEU A 232 12.58 2.74 -1.30
CA LEU A 232 12.03 2.80 -2.64
C LEU A 232 13.02 3.40 -3.66
N LYS A 233 13.73 4.49 -3.33
CA LYS A 233 14.78 5.06 -4.18
C LYS A 233 15.90 4.05 -4.45
N THR A 234 16.26 3.26 -3.45
CA THR A 234 17.26 2.20 -3.61
C THR A 234 16.77 1.10 -4.55
N ALA A 235 15.51 0.68 -4.41
CA ALA A 235 14.90 -0.28 -5.31
C ALA A 235 14.85 0.24 -6.76
N MET A 236 14.52 1.52 -6.96
CA MET A 236 14.50 2.13 -8.29
C MET A 236 15.88 2.20 -8.94
N LYS A 237 16.95 2.50 -8.18
CA LYS A 237 18.34 2.44 -8.70
C LYS A 237 18.74 1.04 -9.17
N ARG A 238 18.16 -0.02 -8.58
CA ARG A 238 18.38 -1.40 -9.01
C ARG A 238 17.73 -1.66 -10.38
N LEU A 239 16.48 -1.18 -10.59
CA LEU A 239 15.78 -1.23 -11.89
C LEU A 239 16.56 -0.48 -12.99
N ASP A 240 17.15 0.66 -12.67
CA ASP A 240 17.92 1.48 -13.64
C ASP A 240 19.21 0.78 -14.10
N ARG A 241 19.78 -0.13 -13.30
CA ARG A 241 21.00 -0.90 -13.64
C ARG A 241 20.72 -2.15 -14.47
N SER A 242 19.46 -2.58 -14.50
CA SER A 242 19.02 -3.76 -15.26
C SER A 242 18.68 -3.42 -16.72
N GLN A 243 18.91 -2.17 -17.14
CA GLN A 243 18.81 -1.67 -18.51
C GLN A 243 20.18 -1.72 -19.20
#